data_8e9d72cb243327092c7da91374e21780
#
_entry.id   8e9d72cb243327092c7da91374e21780
#
_cell.length_a   1.000
_cell.length_b   1.000
_cell.length_c   1.000
_cell.angle_alpha   90.00
_cell.angle_beta   90.00
_cell.angle_gamma   90.00
#
_symmetry.space_group_name_H-M   'P 1'
#
loop_
_entity.id
_entity.type
_entity.pdbx_description
1 polymer ?
#
loop_
_entity_poly.entity_id
_entity_poly.type
_entity_poly.pdbx_seq_one_letter_code
_entity_poly.pdbx_strand_id
1 'polypeptide(L)'
;MFSSIEGWLTIKIKPRQEKKAKENLEKQGIICLFPNISIQETGKKISSTKLMFPGYGFVNLKSNQSLISINSTFGVSEVIHFGSYYPVLQSNVINSFKKIESLYLKDPIINIVAGEEVIFKKGPLKDLKGIVSSVDRKRIKVLYTLLNQSHQTEIDISEVKLN
;
A
#
# COMPACT_ATOMS: atom_id res chain seq x y z
N MET A 1 -11.41 -34.87 -16.19
CA MET A 1 -10.69 -33.71 -16.70
C MET A 1 -10.59 -32.70 -15.55
N PHE A 2 -9.42 -32.50 -15.01
CA PHE A 2 -9.21 -31.38 -14.09
C PHE A 2 -9.22 -30.12 -14.95
N SER A 3 -10.23 -29.26 -14.80
CA SER A 3 -10.21 -27.92 -15.40
C SER A 3 -8.95 -27.22 -14.91
N SER A 4 -8.02 -26.92 -15.82
CA SER A 4 -6.86 -26.13 -15.47
C SER A 4 -7.36 -24.76 -15.02
N ILE A 5 -7.14 -24.46 -13.75
CA ILE A 5 -7.46 -23.13 -13.20
C ILE A 5 -6.43 -22.19 -13.78
N GLU A 6 -6.88 -21.20 -14.53
CA GLU A 6 -6.04 -20.18 -15.13
C GLU A 6 -6.46 -18.81 -14.65
N GLY A 7 -5.49 -17.90 -14.50
CA GLY A 7 -5.73 -16.52 -14.13
C GLY A 7 -5.12 -16.13 -12.78
N TRP A 8 -5.54 -15.01 -12.27
CA TRP A 8 -5.01 -14.47 -11.02
C TRP A 8 -5.68 -15.07 -9.79
N LEU A 9 -4.88 -15.69 -8.93
CA LEU A 9 -5.29 -16.28 -7.66
C LEU A 9 -4.68 -15.52 -6.50
N THR A 10 -5.37 -15.50 -5.37
CA THR A 10 -4.84 -14.94 -4.12
C THR A 10 -4.12 -16.05 -3.35
N ILE A 11 -2.93 -15.73 -2.85
CA ILE A 11 -2.14 -16.60 -1.99
C ILE A 11 -1.98 -15.99 -0.61
N LYS A 12 -2.01 -16.82 0.41
CA LYS A 12 -1.66 -16.47 1.78
C LYS A 12 -0.18 -16.74 2.01
N ILE A 13 0.49 -15.83 2.65
CA ILE A 13 1.93 -15.89 2.90
C ILE A 13 2.18 -16.19 4.37
N LYS A 14 3.21 -16.97 4.66
CA LYS A 14 3.68 -17.20 6.02
C LYS A 14 4.18 -15.88 6.63
N PRO A 15 3.97 -15.64 7.93
CA PRO A 15 4.32 -14.37 8.57
C PRO A 15 5.76 -13.93 8.28
N ARG A 16 5.92 -12.70 7.82
CA ARG A 16 7.21 -12.06 7.50
C ARG A 16 8.02 -12.75 6.39
N GLN A 17 7.36 -13.53 5.52
CA GLN A 17 8.04 -14.24 4.43
C GLN A 17 7.64 -13.75 3.03
N GLU A 18 7.01 -12.58 2.92
CA GLU A 18 6.51 -12.06 1.64
C GLU A 18 7.63 -11.91 0.60
N LYS A 19 8.78 -11.37 1.01
CA LYS A 19 9.94 -11.24 0.11
C LYS A 19 10.46 -12.58 -0.37
N LYS A 20 10.60 -13.55 0.55
CA LYS A 20 11.05 -14.90 0.22
C LYS A 20 10.07 -15.63 -0.69
N ALA A 21 8.77 -15.51 -0.40
CA ALA A 21 7.73 -16.09 -1.25
C ALA A 21 7.78 -15.52 -2.67
N LYS A 22 7.88 -14.20 -2.81
CA LYS A 22 8.01 -13.52 -4.11
C LYS A 22 9.23 -14.05 -4.88
N GLU A 23 10.41 -14.03 -4.28
CA GLU A 23 11.65 -14.50 -4.93
C GLU A 23 11.55 -15.97 -5.38
N ASN A 24 10.95 -16.85 -4.56
CA ASN A 24 10.83 -18.27 -4.90
C ASN A 24 9.76 -18.54 -5.97
N LEU A 25 8.68 -17.76 -6.00
CA LEU A 25 7.68 -17.82 -7.08
C LEU A 25 8.28 -17.37 -8.41
N GLU A 26 9.01 -16.25 -8.42
CA GLU A 26 9.67 -15.72 -9.62
C GLU A 26 10.74 -16.68 -10.16
N LYS A 27 11.51 -17.34 -9.29
CA LYS A 27 12.47 -18.40 -9.70
C LYS A 27 11.80 -19.59 -10.39
N GLN A 28 10.55 -19.86 -10.07
CA GLN A 28 9.77 -20.91 -10.73
C GLN A 28 9.07 -20.43 -12.01
N GLY A 29 9.31 -19.19 -12.43
CA GLY A 29 8.64 -18.58 -13.58
C GLY A 29 7.17 -18.24 -13.35
N ILE A 30 6.73 -18.18 -12.09
CA ILE A 30 5.37 -17.82 -11.72
C ILE A 30 5.28 -16.30 -11.64
N ILE A 31 4.39 -15.71 -12.43
CA ILE A 31 4.13 -14.27 -12.38
C ILE A 31 3.38 -13.97 -11.09
N CYS A 32 3.94 -13.11 -10.25
CA CYS A 32 3.32 -12.73 -8.99
C CYS A 32 3.30 -11.21 -8.80
N LEU A 33 2.36 -10.73 -7.98
CA LEU A 33 2.19 -9.34 -7.63
C LEU A 33 2.03 -9.21 -6.10
N PHE A 34 2.85 -8.39 -5.50
CA PHE A 34 2.78 -7.96 -4.10
C PHE A 34 2.73 -6.44 -4.09
N PRO A 35 1.54 -5.83 -4.28
CA PRO A 35 1.45 -4.39 -4.44
C PRO A 35 1.87 -3.65 -3.18
N ASN A 36 2.58 -2.55 -3.38
CA ASN A 36 3.14 -1.74 -2.33
C ASN A 36 2.56 -0.33 -2.34
N ILE A 37 2.58 0.32 -1.19
CA ILE A 37 2.32 1.74 -1.03
C ILE A 37 3.53 2.42 -0.44
N SER A 38 3.84 3.61 -0.91
CA SER A 38 4.88 4.45 -0.31
C SER A 38 4.27 5.33 0.77
N ILE A 39 4.91 5.34 1.93
CA ILE A 39 4.51 6.15 3.09
C ILE A 39 5.68 7.04 3.45
N GLN A 40 5.45 8.34 3.49
CA GLN A 40 6.42 9.30 4.00
C GLN A 40 6.28 9.37 5.52
N GLU A 41 7.31 8.93 6.23
CA GLU A 41 7.39 9.03 7.69
C GLU A 41 8.03 10.35 8.10
N THR A 42 7.60 10.86 9.23
CA THR A 42 8.09 12.09 9.85
C THR A 42 9.60 12.14 9.98
N GLY A 43 10.19 13.27 9.65
CA GLY A 43 11.64 13.51 9.77
C GLY A 43 12.51 12.70 8.81
N LYS A 44 11.91 11.89 7.94
CA LYS A 44 12.63 11.14 6.92
C LYS A 44 12.41 11.75 5.53
N LYS A 45 13.49 12.06 4.83
CA LYS A 45 13.44 12.49 3.42
C LYS A 45 13.05 11.36 2.46
N ILE A 46 13.09 10.12 2.92
CA ILE A 46 12.85 8.93 2.10
C ILE A 46 11.55 8.28 2.56
N SER A 47 10.65 8.05 1.63
CA SER A 47 9.42 7.28 1.86
C SER A 47 9.75 5.82 2.17
N SER A 48 9.13 5.25 3.18
CA SER A 48 9.15 3.81 3.40
C SER A 48 8.11 3.13 2.51
N THR A 49 8.40 1.91 2.11
CA THR A 49 7.47 1.11 1.30
C THR A 49 6.83 0.05 2.18
N LYS A 50 5.51 -0.03 2.17
CA LYS A 50 4.74 -1.04 2.88
C LYS A 50 3.88 -1.84 1.92
N LEU A 51 3.68 -3.12 2.21
CA LEU A 51 2.75 -3.96 1.46
C LEU A 51 1.33 -3.43 1.59
N MET A 52 0.61 -3.36 0.47
CA MET A 52 -0.81 -3.00 0.44
C MET A 52 -1.66 -4.06 1.13
N PHE A 53 -1.27 -5.33 0.99
CA PHE A 53 -1.94 -6.49 1.59
C PHE A 53 -0.93 -7.34 2.37
N PRO A 54 -0.57 -6.97 3.62
CA PRO A 54 0.35 -7.76 4.43
C PRO A 54 -0.17 -9.20 4.62
N GLY A 55 0.70 -10.19 4.40
CA GLY A 55 0.35 -11.61 4.51
C GLY A 55 -0.34 -12.21 3.29
N TYR A 56 -0.54 -11.43 2.21
CA TYR A 56 -1.15 -11.88 0.97
C TYR A 56 -0.34 -11.47 -0.26
N GLY A 57 -0.50 -12.23 -1.32
CA GLY A 57 0.04 -11.95 -2.64
C GLY A 57 -0.91 -12.45 -3.72
N PHE A 58 -0.60 -12.13 -4.96
CA PHE A 58 -1.38 -12.55 -6.12
C PHE A 58 -0.45 -13.26 -7.09
N VAL A 59 -0.90 -14.37 -7.64
CA VAL A 59 -0.17 -15.18 -8.63
C VAL A 59 -1.00 -15.36 -9.87
N ASN A 60 -0.40 -15.25 -11.05
CA ASN A 60 -1.05 -15.53 -12.30
C ASN A 60 -0.70 -16.96 -12.72
N LEU A 61 -1.65 -17.87 -12.54
CA LEU A 61 -1.48 -19.27 -12.90
C LEU A 61 -1.72 -19.45 -14.40
N LYS A 62 -0.77 -20.05 -15.08
CA LYS A 62 -0.86 -20.43 -16.49
C LYS A 62 -1.15 -21.92 -16.63
N SER A 63 -1.63 -22.33 -17.80
CA SER A 63 -2.01 -23.73 -18.11
C SER A 63 -0.92 -24.77 -17.87
N ASN A 64 0.35 -24.38 -17.97
CA ASN A 64 1.50 -25.27 -17.73
C ASN A 64 2.00 -25.28 -16.28
N GLN A 65 1.33 -24.59 -15.37
CA GLN A 65 1.69 -24.48 -13.96
C GLN A 65 0.64 -25.15 -13.07
N SER A 66 1.01 -25.54 -11.87
CA SER A 66 0.12 -26.26 -10.96
C SER A 66 -0.07 -25.54 -9.62
N LEU A 67 -1.25 -25.71 -9.02
CA LEU A 67 -1.52 -25.26 -7.66
C LEU A 67 -0.59 -25.92 -6.64
N ILE A 68 -0.14 -27.16 -6.90
CA ILE A 68 0.80 -27.87 -6.03
C ILE A 68 2.13 -27.16 -5.98
N SER A 69 2.65 -26.69 -7.11
CA SER A 69 3.93 -25.94 -7.12
C SER A 69 3.83 -24.64 -6.36
N ILE A 70 2.71 -23.92 -6.44
CA ILE A 70 2.48 -22.70 -5.68
C ILE A 70 2.41 -23.01 -4.17
N ASN A 71 1.60 -23.99 -3.76
CA ASN A 71 1.44 -24.36 -2.36
C ASN A 71 2.73 -24.91 -1.72
N SER A 72 3.60 -25.55 -2.50
CA SER A 72 4.89 -26.06 -2.03
C SER A 72 6.01 -25.01 -2.05
N THR A 73 5.74 -23.81 -2.56
CA THR A 73 6.73 -22.73 -2.61
C THR A 73 7.06 -22.22 -1.21
N PHE A 74 8.36 -22.18 -0.89
CA PHE A 74 8.79 -21.67 0.40
C PHE A 74 8.35 -20.23 0.64
N GLY A 75 7.68 -19.98 1.75
CA GLY A 75 7.10 -18.68 2.10
C GLY A 75 5.60 -18.59 1.82
N VAL A 76 5.06 -19.41 0.91
CA VAL A 76 3.62 -19.52 0.68
C VAL A 76 3.01 -20.42 1.76
N SER A 77 1.86 -20.03 2.31
CA SER A 77 1.06 -20.82 3.21
C SER A 77 0.08 -21.70 2.41
N GLU A 78 -0.72 -21.06 1.59
CA GLU A 78 -1.73 -21.71 0.75
C GLU A 78 -2.26 -20.79 -0.36
N VAL A 79 -2.81 -21.35 -1.40
CA VAL A 79 -3.69 -20.63 -2.33
C VAL A 79 -5.07 -20.54 -1.68
N ILE A 80 -5.65 -19.34 -1.66
CA ILE A 80 -6.98 -19.12 -1.06
C ILE A 80 -8.04 -19.87 -1.84
N HIS A 81 -8.85 -20.65 -1.13
CA HIS A 81 -9.91 -21.44 -1.70
C HIS A 81 -11.11 -21.59 -0.73
N PHE A 82 -12.27 -21.91 -1.28
CA PHE A 82 -13.49 -22.23 -0.54
C PHE A 82 -13.95 -23.63 -0.94
N GLY A 83 -13.63 -24.61 -0.12
CA GLY A 83 -13.80 -26.02 -0.49
C GLY A 83 -12.96 -26.38 -1.71
N SER A 84 -13.59 -26.79 -2.80
CA SER A 84 -12.93 -27.09 -4.09
C SER A 84 -12.84 -25.87 -5.04
N TYR A 85 -13.39 -24.74 -4.66
CA TYR A 85 -13.45 -23.52 -5.48
C TYR A 85 -12.29 -22.59 -5.19
N TYR A 86 -11.55 -22.22 -6.23
CA TYR A 86 -10.47 -21.23 -6.20
C TYR A 86 -10.95 -19.94 -6.88
N PRO A 87 -11.15 -18.84 -6.13
CA PRO A 87 -11.58 -17.57 -6.71
C PRO A 87 -10.52 -17.02 -7.65
N VAL A 88 -10.91 -16.77 -8.91
CA VAL A 88 -10.06 -16.11 -9.91
C VAL A 88 -10.39 -14.62 -9.92
N LEU A 89 -9.37 -13.80 -9.71
CA LEU A 89 -9.49 -12.35 -9.78
C LEU A 89 -9.49 -11.89 -11.24
N GLN A 90 -10.36 -10.96 -11.56
CA GLN A 90 -10.39 -10.33 -12.87
C GLN A 90 -9.16 -9.44 -13.09
N SER A 91 -8.69 -9.35 -14.33
CA SER A 91 -7.51 -8.55 -14.67
C SER A 91 -7.67 -7.06 -14.38
N ASN A 92 -8.90 -6.53 -14.42
CA ASN A 92 -9.18 -5.13 -14.05
C ASN A 92 -8.87 -4.86 -12.57
N VAL A 93 -9.12 -5.82 -11.67
CA VAL A 93 -8.80 -5.70 -10.24
C VAL A 93 -7.27 -5.61 -10.06
N ILE A 94 -6.53 -6.49 -10.71
CA ILE A 94 -5.07 -6.49 -10.67
C ILE A 94 -4.48 -5.21 -11.27
N ASN A 95 -5.04 -4.73 -12.36
CA ASN A 95 -4.63 -3.46 -12.97
C ASN A 95 -4.92 -2.27 -12.05
N SER A 96 -6.01 -2.32 -11.30
CA SER A 96 -6.31 -1.30 -10.27
C SER A 96 -5.25 -1.28 -9.17
N PHE A 97 -4.78 -2.44 -8.69
CA PHE A 97 -3.70 -2.51 -7.70
C PHE A 97 -2.40 -1.92 -8.23
N LYS A 98 -2.02 -2.25 -9.47
CA LYS A 98 -0.83 -1.67 -10.13
C LYS A 98 -0.95 -0.16 -10.30
N LYS A 99 -2.13 0.33 -10.67
CA LYS A 99 -2.39 1.77 -10.79
C LYS A 99 -2.27 2.48 -9.45
N ILE A 100 -2.87 1.93 -8.38
CA ILE A 100 -2.77 2.46 -7.02
C ILE A 100 -1.30 2.50 -6.58
N GLU A 101 -0.55 1.39 -6.74
CA GLU A 101 0.87 1.34 -6.43
C GLU A 101 1.64 2.47 -7.15
N SER A 102 1.41 2.67 -8.44
CA SER A 102 2.08 3.71 -9.21
C SER A 102 1.73 5.13 -8.77
N LEU A 103 0.50 5.35 -8.29
CA LEU A 103 0.07 6.64 -7.74
C LEU A 103 0.78 6.95 -6.43
N TYR A 104 0.86 5.98 -5.51
CA TYR A 104 1.53 6.17 -4.22
C TYR A 104 3.07 6.21 -4.32
N LEU A 105 3.66 5.69 -5.39
CA LEU A 105 5.07 5.91 -5.69
C LEU A 105 5.37 7.37 -6.04
N LYS A 106 4.41 8.05 -6.68
CA LYS A 106 4.54 9.47 -7.07
C LYS A 106 4.12 10.43 -5.96
N ASP A 107 3.08 10.07 -5.20
CA ASP A 107 2.51 10.87 -4.12
C ASP A 107 2.29 9.98 -2.89
N PRO A 108 3.31 9.77 -2.06
CA PRO A 108 3.26 8.91 -0.89
C PRO A 108 2.19 9.33 0.10
N ILE A 109 1.61 8.35 0.80
CA ILE A 109 0.73 8.63 1.96
C ILE A 109 1.58 9.32 3.04
N ILE A 110 1.15 10.50 3.44
CA ILE A 110 1.80 11.25 4.51
C ILE A 110 1.22 10.78 5.85
N ASN A 111 2.09 10.27 6.71
CA ASN A 111 1.73 9.94 8.09
C ASN A 111 2.13 11.12 8.98
N ILE A 112 1.16 11.97 9.31
CA ILE A 112 1.35 13.17 10.14
C ILE A 112 0.95 12.85 11.58
N VAL A 113 1.75 13.29 12.54
CA VAL A 113 1.45 13.20 13.97
C VAL A 113 1.43 14.58 14.63
N ALA A 114 0.83 14.68 15.82
CA ALA A 114 0.82 15.92 16.58
C ALA A 114 2.24 16.37 16.94
N GLY A 115 2.48 17.68 16.88
CA GLY A 115 3.79 18.30 17.12
C GLY A 115 4.62 18.53 15.86
N GLU A 116 4.20 18.05 14.70
CA GLU A 116 4.94 18.22 13.44
C GLU A 116 4.70 19.56 12.79
N GLU A 117 5.76 20.04 12.13
CA GLU A 117 5.66 21.22 11.28
C GLU A 117 5.18 20.82 9.87
N VAL A 118 4.15 21.50 9.43
CA VAL A 118 3.54 21.30 8.11
C VAL A 118 3.47 22.61 7.34
N ILE A 119 3.39 22.49 6.01
CA ILE A 119 3.20 23.63 5.10
C ILE A 119 1.87 23.42 4.37
N PHE A 120 1.06 24.47 4.33
CA PHE A 120 -0.20 24.46 3.58
C PHE A 120 0.07 24.43 2.08
N LYS A 121 -0.58 23.50 1.37
CA LYS A 121 -0.40 23.30 -0.10
C LYS A 121 -1.24 24.24 -0.95
N LYS A 122 -2.39 24.68 -0.45
CA LYS A 122 -3.40 25.41 -1.22
C LYS A 122 -4.20 26.39 -0.34
N GLY A 123 -5.02 27.20 -1.01
CA GLY A 123 -5.92 28.15 -0.35
C GLY A 123 -5.22 29.42 0.13
N PRO A 124 -5.91 30.22 0.97
CA PRO A 124 -5.38 31.49 1.48
C PRO A 124 -4.12 31.36 2.35
N LEU A 125 -3.89 30.17 2.91
CA LEU A 125 -2.76 29.87 3.79
C LEU A 125 -1.61 29.16 3.05
N LYS A 126 -1.67 29.06 1.73
CA LYS A 126 -0.64 28.39 0.94
C LYS A 126 0.76 28.90 1.30
N ASP A 127 1.70 27.95 1.41
CA ASP A 127 3.10 28.14 1.75
C ASP A 127 3.35 28.64 3.20
N LEU A 128 2.31 28.84 3.99
CA LEU A 128 2.44 29.12 5.41
C LEU A 128 2.81 27.85 6.18
N LYS A 129 3.60 28.03 7.23
CA LYS A 129 3.98 26.95 8.15
C LYS A 129 3.05 26.92 9.35
N GLY A 130 2.78 25.72 9.83
CA GLY A 130 2.01 25.49 11.04
C GLY A 130 2.45 24.25 11.78
N ILE A 131 2.02 24.12 13.03
CA ILE A 131 2.30 22.96 13.86
C ILE A 131 1.02 22.17 14.06
N VAL A 132 1.06 20.87 13.82
CA VAL A 132 -0.08 19.99 14.03
C VAL A 132 -0.36 19.87 15.53
N SER A 133 -1.54 20.29 15.96
CA SER A 133 -1.96 20.18 17.37
C SER A 133 -2.69 18.88 17.68
N SER A 134 -3.43 18.35 16.72
CA SER A 134 -4.09 17.05 16.85
C SER A 134 -4.38 16.42 15.50
N VAL A 135 -4.50 15.10 15.49
CA VAL A 135 -4.83 14.30 14.31
C VAL A 135 -6.06 13.45 14.62
N ASP A 136 -7.07 13.53 13.77
CA ASP A 136 -8.27 12.69 13.82
C ASP A 136 -8.55 12.14 12.43
N ARG A 137 -8.23 10.86 12.23
CA ARG A 137 -8.38 10.14 10.96
C ARG A 137 -7.72 10.89 9.79
N LYS A 138 -8.54 11.52 8.93
CA LYS A 138 -8.10 12.29 7.77
C LYS A 138 -8.02 13.79 8.01
N ARG A 139 -8.41 14.25 9.20
CA ARG A 139 -8.40 15.66 9.58
C ARG A 139 -7.33 15.96 10.60
N ILE A 140 -6.72 17.11 10.44
CA ILE A 140 -5.71 17.63 11.37
C ILE A 140 -6.08 19.04 11.80
N LYS A 141 -5.79 19.35 13.05
CA LYS A 141 -5.81 20.73 13.54
C LYS A 141 -4.39 21.29 13.49
N VAL A 142 -4.25 22.42 12.83
CA VAL A 142 -2.96 23.08 12.64
C VAL A 142 -2.99 24.45 13.30
N LEU A 143 -2.01 24.70 14.16
CA LEU A 143 -1.71 26.00 14.74
C LEU A 143 -0.73 26.73 13.82
N TYR A 144 -1.05 27.95 13.46
CA TYR A 144 -0.18 28.81 12.66
C TYR A 144 -0.23 30.25 13.14
N THR A 145 0.80 31.02 12.82
CA THR A 145 0.89 32.45 13.19
C THR A 145 0.70 33.30 11.95
N LEU A 146 -0.24 34.23 12.03
CA LEU A 146 -0.49 35.22 11.00
C LEU A 146 -0.61 36.60 11.68
N LEU A 147 0.14 37.60 11.19
CA LEU A 147 0.15 38.96 11.73
C LEU A 147 0.39 39.02 13.26
N ASN A 148 1.34 38.22 13.75
CA ASN A 148 1.65 38.05 15.17
C ASN A 148 0.53 37.52 16.06
N GLN A 149 -0.51 36.91 15.46
CA GLN A 149 -1.59 36.23 16.17
C GLN A 149 -1.57 34.75 15.86
N SER A 150 -1.78 33.94 16.90
CA SER A 150 -1.91 32.49 16.74
C SER A 150 -3.34 32.10 16.36
N HIS A 151 -3.45 31.33 15.32
CA HIS A 151 -4.72 30.81 14.79
C HIS A 151 -4.68 29.29 14.78
N GLN A 152 -5.86 28.68 14.81
CA GLN A 152 -6.04 27.24 14.62
C GLN A 152 -7.05 27.00 13.51
N THR A 153 -6.75 26.06 12.63
CA THR A 153 -7.69 25.61 11.61
C THR A 153 -7.72 24.09 11.56
N GLU A 154 -8.86 23.54 11.16
CA GLU A 154 -9.03 22.11 10.90
C GLU A 154 -9.14 21.89 9.41
N ILE A 155 -8.28 21.05 8.86
CA ILE A 155 -8.17 20.78 7.42
C ILE A 155 -7.97 19.29 7.17
N ASP A 156 -8.19 18.88 5.91
CA ASP A 156 -7.86 17.53 5.47
C ASP A 156 -6.33 17.37 5.39
N ILE A 157 -5.84 16.20 5.77
CA ILE A 157 -4.41 15.88 5.77
C ILE A 157 -3.76 16.03 4.39
N SER A 158 -4.53 15.88 3.32
CA SER A 158 -4.07 16.06 1.95
C SER A 158 -3.76 17.52 1.57
N GLU A 159 -4.22 18.48 2.39
CA GLU A 159 -4.02 19.92 2.15
C GLU A 159 -2.70 20.47 2.65
N VAL A 160 -1.91 19.64 3.33
CA VAL A 160 -0.58 20.00 3.83
C VAL A 160 0.49 19.04 3.30
N LYS A 161 1.73 19.46 3.45
CA LYS A 161 2.93 18.63 3.29
C LYS A 161 3.82 18.80 4.51
N LEU A 162 4.60 17.80 4.83
CA LEU A 162 5.65 17.92 5.85
C LEU A 162 6.69 18.96 5.41
N ASN A 163 7.20 19.72 6.38
CA ASN A 163 8.24 20.72 6.14
C ASN A 163 9.60 20.06 5.94
#